data_7f74d482e7d69dd4471af8ce8160d0c1
#
_entry.id   7f74d482e7d69dd4471af8ce8160d0c1
#
_cell.length_a   1.000
_cell.length_b   1.000
_cell.length_c   1.000
_cell.angle_alpha   90.00
_cell.angle_beta   90.00
_cell.angle_gamma   90.00
#
_symmetry.space_group_name_H-M   'P 1'
#
loop_
_entity.id
_entity.type
_entity.pdbx_description
1 polymer ?
#
loop_
_entity_poly.entity_id
_entity_poly.type
_entity_poly.pdbx_seq_one_letter_code
_entity_poly.pdbx_strand_id
1 'polypeptide(L)'
;MKMELWGSDMIRFMEDASVYGTYYEQLAQKMLPYLSCDSHVCDAGSGLGYLSLALHPHVRQVTAVEKHPDAAAVLSHNCQRKRISNVISRCGSIDDVLPEEKYDAMVFCFFGRSRQILKLAKEQCRGDVFVFTRNYTNHRFSAGNLPTGWEGYPELRALLEELGIPAHQETLCLEFGQPFRSLTDARRFFELYSKDPDKSLLTDDFLQSKLANTGREDFPLYLPQQKQLAFLHFSVKDIPDHID
;
A
#
# COMPACT_ATOMS: atom_id res chain seq x y z
N MET A 1 -12.86 -16.00 -14.15
CA MET A 1 -12.83 -14.55 -14.40
C MET A 1 -11.59 -14.00 -13.68
N LYS A 2 -10.56 -13.52 -14.41
CA LYS A 2 -9.44 -12.84 -13.77
C LYS A 2 -10.01 -11.58 -13.12
N MET A 3 -9.86 -11.43 -11.83
CA MET A 3 -10.22 -10.21 -11.11
C MET A 3 -9.40 -9.07 -11.73
N GLU A 4 -10.10 -8.10 -12.31
CA GLU A 4 -9.48 -6.90 -12.86
C GLU A 4 -8.90 -6.10 -11.69
N LEU A 5 -7.58 -6.06 -11.58
CA LEU A 5 -6.91 -5.23 -10.57
C LEU A 5 -7.27 -3.77 -10.91
N TRP A 6 -7.89 -3.05 -9.99
CA TRP A 6 -8.33 -1.67 -10.17
C TRP A 6 -9.57 -1.46 -11.06
N GLY A 7 -10.57 -2.35 -10.99
CA GLY A 7 -11.92 -2.03 -11.49
C GLY A 7 -12.55 -0.85 -10.71
N SER A 8 -13.55 -0.20 -11.29
CA SER A 8 -14.18 1.02 -10.75
C SER A 8 -14.63 0.91 -9.27
N ASP A 9 -15.21 -0.23 -8.89
CA ASP A 9 -15.61 -0.48 -7.50
C ASP A 9 -14.41 -0.58 -6.56
N MET A 10 -13.31 -1.22 -7.01
CA MET A 10 -12.10 -1.32 -6.19
C MET A 10 -11.45 0.05 -5.97
N ILE A 11 -11.38 0.86 -7.02
CA ILE A 11 -10.88 2.25 -6.94
C ILE A 11 -11.73 3.01 -5.93
N ARG A 12 -13.05 3.02 -6.09
CA ARG A 12 -13.97 3.73 -5.19
C ARG A 12 -13.84 3.31 -3.73
N PHE A 13 -13.83 2.01 -3.45
CA PHE A 13 -13.67 1.52 -2.07
C PHE A 13 -12.32 1.91 -1.48
N MET A 14 -11.25 1.81 -2.26
CA MET A 14 -9.93 2.21 -1.78
C MET A 14 -9.83 3.72 -1.57
N GLU A 15 -10.44 4.56 -2.43
CA GLU A 15 -10.53 6.00 -2.23
C GLU A 15 -11.30 6.33 -0.95
N ASP A 16 -12.49 5.74 -0.76
CA ASP A 16 -13.31 5.95 0.44
C ASP A 16 -12.53 5.59 1.72
N ALA A 17 -11.86 4.42 1.75
CA ALA A 17 -11.04 4.01 2.89
C ALA A 17 -9.85 4.94 3.13
N SER A 18 -9.20 5.41 2.06
CA SER A 18 -8.01 6.24 2.14
C SER A 18 -8.28 7.66 2.64
N VAL A 19 -9.47 8.19 2.37
CA VAL A 19 -9.86 9.54 2.83
C VAL A 19 -10.62 9.53 4.15
N TYR A 20 -11.07 8.36 4.61
CA TYR A 20 -11.83 8.24 5.85
C TYR A 20 -10.97 8.32 7.11
N GLY A 21 -9.73 7.84 7.04
CA GLY A 21 -8.77 7.79 8.16
C GLY A 21 -7.45 8.46 7.83
N THR A 22 -6.45 8.24 8.68
CA THR A 22 -5.10 8.80 8.58
C THR A 22 -4.04 7.71 8.37
N TYR A 23 -4.42 6.61 7.73
CA TYR A 23 -3.55 5.45 7.56
C TYR A 23 -2.25 5.78 6.82
N TYR A 24 -2.36 6.47 5.68
CA TYR A 24 -1.20 6.79 4.85
C TYR A 24 -0.31 7.86 5.47
N GLU A 25 -0.88 8.81 6.19
CA GLU A 25 -0.13 9.79 6.98
C GLU A 25 0.67 9.09 8.09
N GLN A 26 0.09 8.09 8.77
CA GLN A 26 0.80 7.29 9.77
C GLN A 26 1.95 6.48 9.15
N LEU A 27 1.79 5.93 7.93
CA LEU A 27 2.89 5.29 7.21
C LEU A 27 3.99 6.30 6.84
N ALA A 28 3.62 7.47 6.31
CA ALA A 28 4.57 8.52 5.97
C ALA A 28 5.39 8.95 7.19
N GLN A 29 4.76 9.15 8.36
CA GLN A 29 5.44 9.52 9.60
C GLN A 29 6.58 8.56 10.01
N LYS A 30 6.48 7.27 9.66
CA LYS A 30 7.56 6.29 9.92
C LYS A 30 8.81 6.53 9.08
N MET A 31 8.68 7.16 7.93
CA MET A 31 9.79 7.44 7.00
C MET A 31 10.44 8.80 7.26
N LEU A 32 9.68 9.78 7.79
CA LEU A 32 10.17 11.16 7.95
C LEU A 32 11.47 11.30 8.75
N PRO A 33 11.80 10.49 9.78
CA PRO A 33 13.08 10.58 10.47
C PRO A 33 14.31 10.34 9.59
N TYR A 34 14.13 9.71 8.43
CA TYR A 34 15.18 9.31 7.48
C TYR A 34 15.20 10.18 6.21
N LEU A 35 14.19 11.02 6.04
CA LEU A 35 14.02 11.86 4.84
C LEU A 35 14.33 13.32 5.16
N SER A 36 14.76 14.07 4.15
CA SER A 36 14.92 15.53 4.22
C SER A 36 13.96 16.22 3.25
N CYS A 37 13.80 17.54 3.42
CA CYS A 37 13.02 18.36 2.48
C CYS A 37 13.61 18.39 1.06
N ASP A 38 14.88 18.00 0.89
CA ASP A 38 15.55 17.89 -0.41
C ASP A 38 15.47 16.50 -1.04
N SER A 39 14.89 15.52 -0.33
CA SER A 39 14.81 14.14 -0.80
C SER A 39 13.92 14.00 -2.03
N HIS A 40 14.38 13.20 -3.01
CA HIS A 40 13.58 12.68 -4.11
C HIS A 40 13.21 11.22 -3.82
N VAL A 41 11.94 10.94 -3.56
CA VAL A 41 11.43 9.62 -3.16
C VAL A 41 10.72 8.96 -4.32
N CYS A 42 10.99 7.66 -4.54
CA CYS A 42 10.18 6.83 -5.45
C CYS A 42 9.17 5.99 -4.63
N ASP A 43 7.89 6.12 -4.94
CA ASP A 43 6.81 5.25 -4.47
C ASP A 43 6.58 4.16 -5.53
N ALA A 44 7.17 2.99 -5.30
CA ALA A 44 7.17 1.88 -6.26
C ALA A 44 5.89 1.03 -6.11
N GLY A 45 5.10 0.95 -7.17
CA GLY A 45 3.78 0.32 -7.14
C GLY A 45 2.78 1.17 -6.35
N SER A 46 2.70 2.46 -6.63
CA SER A 46 1.99 3.46 -5.83
C SER A 46 0.47 3.26 -5.74
N GLY A 47 -0.12 2.41 -6.59
CA GLY A 47 -1.57 2.22 -6.66
C GLY A 47 -2.27 3.56 -6.91
N LEU A 48 -3.24 3.92 -6.06
CA LEU A 48 -3.96 5.21 -6.15
C LEU A 48 -3.15 6.42 -5.64
N GLY A 49 -1.91 6.21 -5.15
CA GLY A 49 -0.96 7.25 -4.78
C GLY A 49 -1.21 7.93 -3.43
N TYR A 50 -2.01 7.36 -2.53
CA TYR A 50 -2.30 8.00 -1.25
C TYR A 50 -1.06 8.13 -0.34
N LEU A 51 -0.11 7.17 -0.42
CA LEU A 51 1.17 7.32 0.28
C LEU A 51 2.02 8.44 -0.32
N SER A 52 2.08 8.55 -1.65
CA SER A 52 2.73 9.67 -2.35
C SER A 52 2.13 11.01 -1.93
N LEU A 53 0.79 11.08 -1.79
CA LEU A 53 0.10 12.29 -1.33
C LEU A 53 0.38 12.61 0.15
N ALA A 54 0.62 11.61 0.99
CA ALA A 54 1.01 11.82 2.39
C ALA A 54 2.47 12.26 2.53
N LEU A 55 3.35 11.84 1.62
CA LEU A 55 4.77 12.18 1.63
C LEU A 55 5.09 13.57 1.04
N HIS A 56 4.32 14.00 0.03
CA HIS A 56 4.68 15.18 -0.78
C HIS A 56 4.94 16.48 0.01
N PRO A 57 4.30 16.75 1.17
CA PRO A 57 4.56 18.00 1.91
C PRO A 57 5.94 18.02 2.60
N HIS A 58 6.60 16.87 2.70
CA HIS A 58 7.79 16.67 3.53
C HIS A 58 9.08 16.47 2.72
N VAL A 59 8.97 16.35 1.40
CA VAL A 59 10.10 16.04 0.51
C VAL A 59 10.10 16.96 -0.73
N ARG A 60 11.25 17.07 -1.38
CA ARG A 60 11.37 17.87 -2.61
C ARG A 60 10.48 17.33 -3.72
N GLN A 61 10.45 16.02 -3.90
CA GLN A 61 9.70 15.38 -4.99
C GLN A 61 9.35 13.93 -4.65
N VAL A 62 8.18 13.51 -5.10
CA VAL A 62 7.79 12.09 -5.12
C VAL A 62 7.57 11.67 -6.57
N THR A 63 8.24 10.60 -7.02
CA THR A 63 7.92 9.91 -8.27
C THR A 63 7.12 8.66 -7.93
N ALA A 64 5.85 8.65 -8.27
CA ALA A 64 4.92 7.55 -8.04
C ALA A 64 4.81 6.71 -9.31
N VAL A 65 5.20 5.44 -9.24
CA VAL A 65 5.20 4.53 -10.39
C VAL A 65 4.11 3.48 -10.21
N GLU A 66 3.14 3.43 -11.13
CA GLU A 66 2.04 2.46 -11.12
C GLU A 66 1.77 1.96 -12.54
N LYS A 67 1.70 0.64 -12.70
CA LYS A 67 1.52 0.02 -14.03
C LYS A 67 0.09 0.06 -14.55
N HIS A 68 -0.90 0.19 -13.66
CA HIS A 68 -2.31 0.23 -14.04
C HIS A 68 -2.74 1.65 -14.38
N PRO A 69 -3.16 1.93 -15.64
CA PRO A 69 -3.50 3.28 -16.09
C PRO A 69 -4.58 3.95 -15.25
N ASP A 70 -5.63 3.21 -14.89
CA ASP A 70 -6.76 3.75 -14.12
C ASP A 70 -6.32 4.19 -12.71
N ALA A 71 -5.46 3.42 -12.05
CA ALA A 71 -4.91 3.78 -10.74
C ALA A 71 -3.97 5.01 -10.84
N ALA A 72 -3.09 5.04 -11.83
CA ALA A 72 -2.21 6.18 -12.08
C ALA A 72 -3.00 7.47 -12.43
N ALA A 73 -4.12 7.32 -13.14
CA ALA A 73 -5.02 8.43 -13.47
C ALA A 73 -5.68 9.04 -12.22
N VAL A 74 -6.06 8.23 -11.22
CA VAL A 74 -6.61 8.71 -9.94
C VAL A 74 -5.59 9.62 -9.22
N LEU A 75 -4.33 9.21 -9.13
CA LEU A 75 -3.28 10.03 -8.53
C LEU A 75 -3.12 11.35 -9.30
N SER A 76 -3.01 11.28 -10.62
CA SER A 76 -2.86 12.46 -11.48
C SER A 76 -4.02 13.45 -11.28
N HIS A 77 -5.25 12.94 -11.23
CA HIS A 77 -6.45 13.74 -10.96
C HIS A 77 -6.40 14.39 -9.57
N ASN A 78 -6.02 13.62 -8.54
CA ASN A 78 -5.90 14.13 -7.17
C ASN A 78 -4.83 15.23 -7.06
N CYS A 79 -3.69 15.08 -7.74
CA CYS A 79 -2.65 16.11 -7.79
C CYS A 79 -3.16 17.39 -8.45
N GLN A 80 -3.85 17.29 -9.60
CA GLN A 80 -4.44 18.43 -10.27
C GLN A 80 -5.46 19.16 -9.40
N ARG A 81 -6.42 18.42 -8.81
CA ARG A 81 -7.47 18.97 -7.95
C ARG A 81 -6.90 19.70 -6.73
N LYS A 82 -5.83 19.14 -6.12
CA LYS A 82 -5.18 19.69 -4.92
C LYS A 82 -4.05 20.68 -5.26
N ARG A 83 -3.76 20.94 -6.54
CA ARG A 83 -2.66 21.80 -7.02
C ARG A 83 -1.29 21.36 -6.50
N ILE A 84 -1.04 20.06 -6.44
CA ILE A 84 0.22 19.46 -6.04
C ILE A 84 1.13 19.38 -7.27
N SER A 85 2.32 19.98 -7.20
CA SER A 85 3.26 20.06 -8.31
C SER A 85 4.50 19.19 -8.14
N ASN A 86 4.78 18.71 -6.94
CA ASN A 86 5.97 17.92 -6.62
C ASN A 86 5.71 16.40 -6.54
N VAL A 87 4.54 15.93 -6.99
CA VAL A 87 4.25 14.51 -7.20
C VAL A 87 4.18 14.26 -8.70
N ILE A 88 5.03 13.37 -9.20
CA ILE A 88 5.08 12.97 -10.62
C ILE A 88 4.52 11.55 -10.72
N SER A 89 3.35 11.41 -11.33
CA SER A 89 2.76 10.10 -11.62
C SER A 89 3.36 9.55 -12.92
N ARG A 90 3.91 8.34 -12.87
CA ARG A 90 4.44 7.59 -14.00
C ARG A 90 3.63 6.31 -14.19
N CYS A 91 2.92 6.20 -15.30
CA CYS A 91 2.22 4.99 -15.67
C CYS A 91 3.17 4.03 -16.41
N GLY A 92 3.50 2.89 -15.78
CA GLY A 92 4.40 1.90 -16.33
C GLY A 92 4.91 0.91 -15.27
N SER A 93 5.62 -0.13 -15.72
CA SER A 93 6.31 -1.01 -14.79
C SER A 93 7.50 -0.30 -14.16
N ILE A 94 7.72 -0.51 -12.88
CA ILE A 94 8.91 0.03 -12.18
C ILE A 94 10.22 -0.50 -12.79
N ASP A 95 10.20 -1.68 -13.38
CA ASP A 95 11.36 -2.26 -14.07
C ASP A 95 11.72 -1.49 -15.36
N ASP A 96 10.73 -0.82 -15.99
CA ASP A 96 10.89 -0.10 -17.26
C ASP A 96 11.03 1.43 -17.06
N VAL A 97 10.58 1.94 -15.93
CA VAL A 97 10.61 3.37 -15.60
C VAL A 97 11.91 3.70 -14.86
N LEU A 98 12.99 3.81 -15.63
CA LEU A 98 14.31 4.16 -15.06
C LEU A 98 14.39 5.66 -14.77
N PRO A 99 14.93 6.07 -13.59
CA PRO A 99 15.18 7.47 -13.30
C PRO A 99 16.44 7.98 -14.05
N GLU A 100 16.46 9.27 -14.37
CA GLU A 100 17.67 9.93 -14.89
C GLU A 100 18.78 9.95 -13.84
N GLU A 101 18.42 10.20 -12.59
CA GLU A 101 19.30 10.07 -11.42
C GLU A 101 18.65 9.16 -10.39
N LYS A 102 19.46 8.33 -9.72
CA LYS A 102 18.96 7.44 -8.65
C LYS A 102 18.22 8.23 -7.58
N TYR A 103 17.12 7.67 -7.11
CA TYR A 103 16.32 8.23 -6.04
C TYR A 103 17.10 8.30 -4.72
N ASP A 104 16.85 9.31 -3.90
CA ASP A 104 17.40 9.39 -2.55
C ASP A 104 16.82 8.32 -1.64
N ALA A 105 15.54 7.97 -1.87
CA ALA A 105 14.87 6.88 -1.19
C ALA A 105 13.86 6.19 -2.08
N MET A 106 13.59 4.91 -1.81
CA MET A 106 12.51 4.15 -2.42
C MET A 106 11.60 3.56 -1.35
N VAL A 107 10.29 3.61 -1.58
CA VAL A 107 9.30 2.93 -0.73
C VAL A 107 8.53 1.88 -1.52
N PHE A 108 8.38 0.72 -0.89
CA PHE A 108 7.61 -0.44 -1.37
C PHE A 108 6.48 -0.70 -0.38
N CYS A 109 5.28 -0.23 -0.72
CA CYS A 109 4.13 -0.34 0.16
C CYS A 109 3.18 -1.45 -0.34
N PHE A 110 3.27 -2.65 0.25
CA PHE A 110 2.56 -3.85 -0.19
C PHE A 110 2.82 -4.22 -1.65
N PHE A 111 3.98 -3.87 -2.16
CA PHE A 111 4.41 -4.07 -3.54
C PHE A 111 5.78 -4.78 -3.59
N GLY A 112 5.94 -5.65 -4.62
CA GLY A 112 7.17 -6.39 -4.87
C GLY A 112 7.30 -7.67 -4.04
N ARG A 113 8.13 -8.60 -4.54
CA ARG A 113 8.62 -9.75 -3.78
C ARG A 113 9.97 -9.39 -3.16
N SER A 114 10.37 -10.07 -2.11
CA SER A 114 11.56 -9.74 -1.32
C SER A 114 12.83 -9.54 -2.18
N ARG A 115 13.16 -10.45 -3.08
CA ARG A 115 14.33 -10.33 -3.98
C ARG A 115 14.15 -9.22 -5.02
N GLN A 116 12.94 -9.01 -5.55
CA GLN A 116 12.64 -7.93 -6.49
C GLN A 116 12.84 -6.55 -5.83
N ILE A 117 12.40 -6.38 -4.59
CA ILE A 117 12.59 -5.14 -3.82
C ILE A 117 14.08 -4.81 -3.73
N LEU A 118 14.92 -5.78 -3.32
CA LEU A 118 16.36 -5.56 -3.20
C LEU A 118 17.00 -5.22 -4.54
N LYS A 119 16.65 -5.92 -5.62
CA LYS A 119 17.16 -5.67 -6.97
C LYS A 119 16.80 -4.26 -7.43
N LEU A 120 15.53 -3.88 -7.38
CA LEU A 120 15.06 -2.55 -7.78
C LEU A 120 15.72 -1.44 -6.96
N ALA A 121 15.83 -1.64 -5.63
CA ALA A 121 16.50 -0.69 -4.76
C ALA A 121 17.99 -0.54 -5.15
N LYS A 122 18.71 -1.62 -5.40
CA LYS A 122 20.12 -1.58 -5.81
C LYS A 122 20.32 -0.84 -7.14
N GLU A 123 19.40 -1.05 -8.09
CA GLU A 123 19.45 -0.44 -9.42
C GLU A 123 19.08 1.04 -9.42
N GLN A 124 18.03 1.43 -8.67
CA GLN A 124 17.37 2.73 -8.83
C GLN A 124 17.50 3.66 -7.62
N CYS A 125 17.98 3.19 -6.45
CA CYS A 125 18.15 3.97 -5.24
C CYS A 125 19.63 4.21 -4.92
N ARG A 126 19.94 5.32 -4.22
CA ARG A 126 21.28 5.63 -3.71
C ARG A 126 21.33 5.76 -2.18
N GLY A 127 20.19 5.75 -1.51
CA GLY A 127 20.07 5.99 -0.08
C GLY A 127 19.20 4.97 0.64
N ASP A 128 18.05 5.40 1.09
CA ASP A 128 17.20 4.66 2.01
C ASP A 128 16.13 3.82 1.32
N VAL A 129 15.88 2.63 1.83
CA VAL A 129 14.84 1.71 1.35
C VAL A 129 13.83 1.49 2.46
N PHE A 130 12.57 1.76 2.17
CA PHE A 130 11.44 1.57 3.06
C PHE A 130 10.53 0.49 2.53
N VAL A 131 10.15 -0.45 3.39
CA VAL A 131 9.21 -1.50 3.02
C VAL A 131 8.09 -1.58 4.04
N PHE A 132 6.85 -1.43 3.59
CA PHE A 132 5.66 -1.78 4.35
C PHE A 132 5.09 -3.07 3.78
N THR A 133 5.08 -4.12 4.59
CA THR A 133 4.62 -5.43 4.16
C THR A 133 3.66 -6.06 5.15
N ARG A 134 2.96 -7.12 4.73
CA ARG A 134 1.98 -7.83 5.55
C ARG A 134 2.66 -8.55 6.70
N ASN A 135 2.05 -8.44 7.88
CA ASN A 135 2.38 -9.26 9.04
C ASN A 135 1.15 -10.07 9.49
N TYR A 136 0.45 -10.68 8.51
CA TYR A 136 -0.69 -11.56 8.73
C TYR A 136 -0.75 -12.62 7.63
N THR A 137 -1.24 -13.81 7.98
CA THR A 137 -1.29 -14.98 7.09
C THR A 137 -2.67 -15.25 6.52
N ASN A 138 -3.74 -14.74 7.17
CA ASN A 138 -5.10 -15.03 6.80
C ASN A 138 -5.78 -13.89 6.06
N HIS A 139 -6.70 -14.24 5.17
CA HIS A 139 -7.48 -13.29 4.40
C HIS A 139 -8.52 -12.60 5.30
N ARG A 140 -8.54 -11.27 5.32
CA ARG A 140 -9.30 -10.47 6.30
C ARG A 140 -10.78 -10.32 6.03
N PHE A 141 -11.20 -10.46 4.75
CA PHE A 141 -12.58 -10.19 4.29
C PHE A 141 -13.35 -11.46 3.95
N SER A 142 -12.81 -12.62 4.24
CA SER A 142 -13.49 -13.91 4.06
C SER A 142 -14.17 -14.33 5.35
N ALA A 143 -15.30 -15.02 5.24
CA ALA A 143 -15.99 -15.64 6.37
C ALA A 143 -15.19 -16.83 6.90
N GLY A 144 -14.48 -17.56 6.00
CA GLY A 144 -13.57 -18.64 6.33
C GLY A 144 -12.15 -18.16 6.66
N ASN A 145 -11.38 -19.03 7.34
CA ASN A 145 -9.97 -18.78 7.65
C ASN A 145 -9.07 -19.17 6.47
N LEU A 146 -9.07 -18.36 5.42
CA LEU A 146 -8.35 -18.62 4.17
C LEU A 146 -6.95 -17.97 4.19
N PRO A 147 -5.89 -18.67 3.72
CA PRO A 147 -4.55 -18.07 3.63
C PRO A 147 -4.46 -16.97 2.56
N THR A 148 -3.55 -16.02 2.78
CA THR A 148 -3.29 -14.95 1.80
C THR A 148 -2.57 -15.45 0.56
N GLY A 149 -1.64 -16.39 0.71
CA GLY A 149 -0.83 -16.97 -0.38
C GLY A 149 0.23 -15.99 -0.95
N TRP A 150 0.59 -14.93 -0.23
CA TRP A 150 1.57 -13.93 -0.65
C TRP A 150 2.74 -13.86 0.33
N GLU A 151 3.94 -13.54 -0.18
CA GLU A 151 5.09 -13.17 0.67
C GLU A 151 4.73 -12.00 1.59
N GLY A 152 5.32 -11.99 2.78
CA GLY A 152 5.12 -10.96 3.78
C GLY A 152 6.37 -10.68 4.58
N TYR A 153 6.19 -10.22 5.81
CA TYR A 153 7.29 -9.88 6.70
C TYR A 153 8.24 -11.04 7.00
N PRO A 154 7.79 -12.28 7.27
CA PRO A 154 8.69 -13.38 7.58
C PRO A 154 9.70 -13.69 6.46
N GLU A 155 9.24 -13.68 5.20
CA GLU A 155 10.08 -14.00 4.04
C GLU A 155 11.11 -12.88 3.78
N LEU A 156 10.69 -11.62 3.85
CA LEU A 156 11.61 -10.49 3.68
C LEU A 156 12.64 -10.45 4.81
N ARG A 157 12.22 -10.64 6.06
CA ARG A 157 13.10 -10.69 7.22
C ARG A 157 14.16 -11.78 7.06
N ALA A 158 13.76 -13.00 6.71
CA ALA A 158 14.65 -14.13 6.52
C ALA A 158 15.69 -13.83 5.42
N LEU A 159 15.27 -13.20 4.31
CA LEU A 159 16.20 -12.82 3.23
C LEU A 159 17.20 -11.74 3.69
N LEU A 160 16.77 -10.73 4.44
CA LEU A 160 17.69 -9.71 4.95
C LEU A 160 18.71 -10.29 5.93
N GLU A 161 18.28 -11.23 6.81
CA GLU A 161 19.16 -11.96 7.72
C GLU A 161 20.14 -12.85 6.96
N GLU A 162 19.69 -13.60 5.93
CA GLU A 162 20.52 -14.44 5.06
C GLU A 162 21.62 -13.63 4.36
N LEU A 163 21.28 -12.45 3.86
CA LEU A 163 22.20 -11.57 3.14
C LEU A 163 23.03 -10.65 4.07
N GLY A 164 22.82 -10.72 5.39
CA GLY A 164 23.53 -9.89 6.37
C GLY A 164 23.19 -8.39 6.25
N ILE A 165 22.03 -8.02 5.73
CA ILE A 165 21.58 -6.64 5.58
C ILE A 165 21.02 -6.14 6.91
N PRO A 166 21.65 -5.17 7.59
CA PRO A 166 21.13 -4.59 8.82
C PRO A 166 19.87 -3.76 8.50
N ALA A 167 18.77 -4.04 9.18
CA ALA A 167 17.53 -3.32 8.98
C ALA A 167 16.86 -2.94 10.31
N HIS A 168 16.40 -1.70 10.39
CA HIS A 168 15.42 -1.34 11.41
C HIS A 168 14.08 -2.02 11.07
N GLN A 169 13.46 -2.67 12.07
CA GLN A 169 12.24 -3.44 11.88
C GLN A 169 11.25 -3.11 12.99
N GLU A 170 10.04 -2.77 12.62
CA GLU A 170 8.95 -2.45 13.56
C GLU A 170 7.66 -3.13 13.09
N THR A 171 6.93 -3.75 14.01
CA THR A 171 5.58 -4.26 13.73
C THR A 171 4.55 -3.21 14.12
N LEU A 172 3.61 -2.95 13.22
CA LEU A 172 2.57 -1.94 13.36
C LEU A 172 1.19 -2.58 13.34
N CYS A 173 0.28 -2.00 14.10
CA CYS A 173 -1.15 -2.33 14.07
C CYS A 173 -1.92 -1.04 13.84
N LEU A 174 -2.35 -0.78 12.60
CA LEU A 174 -2.96 0.48 12.20
C LEU A 174 -4.40 0.26 11.74
N GLU A 175 -5.27 1.18 12.10
CA GLU A 175 -6.65 1.16 11.61
C GLU A 175 -6.66 1.49 10.11
N PHE A 176 -7.19 0.57 9.31
CA PHE A 176 -7.48 0.75 7.89
C PHE A 176 -8.73 -0.05 7.54
N GLY A 177 -9.87 0.45 8.04
CA GLY A 177 -11.19 -0.11 7.81
C GLY A 177 -11.83 0.44 6.54
N GLN A 178 -13.09 0.05 6.33
CA GLN A 178 -13.83 0.42 5.12
C GLN A 178 -15.13 1.13 5.49
N PRO A 179 -15.33 2.39 5.11
CA PRO A 179 -16.60 3.08 5.24
C PRO A 179 -17.57 2.66 4.12
N PHE A 180 -18.88 2.65 4.42
CA PHE A 180 -19.94 2.29 3.48
C PHE A 180 -21.12 3.24 3.56
N ARG A 181 -21.73 3.48 2.38
CA ARG A 181 -22.92 4.30 2.24
C ARG A 181 -24.21 3.56 2.58
N SER A 182 -24.18 2.22 2.54
CA SER A 182 -25.34 1.35 2.84
C SER A 182 -24.91 -0.10 3.08
N LEU A 183 -25.84 -0.93 3.56
CA LEU A 183 -25.60 -2.37 3.68
C LEU A 183 -25.40 -3.04 2.29
N THR A 184 -26.09 -2.55 1.25
CA THR A 184 -25.88 -3.01 -0.13
C THR A 184 -24.47 -2.70 -0.60
N ASP A 185 -23.93 -1.54 -0.25
CA ASP A 185 -22.56 -1.14 -0.56
C ASP A 185 -21.54 -2.05 0.16
N ALA A 186 -21.78 -2.33 1.43
CA ALA A 186 -20.97 -3.29 2.18
C ALA A 186 -21.00 -4.70 1.57
N ARG A 187 -22.19 -5.19 1.16
CA ARG A 187 -22.33 -6.48 0.48
C ARG A 187 -21.49 -6.52 -0.79
N ARG A 188 -21.56 -5.48 -1.62
CA ARG A 188 -20.75 -5.39 -2.84
C ARG A 188 -19.24 -5.47 -2.57
N PHE A 189 -18.79 -4.82 -1.50
CA PHE A 189 -17.40 -4.90 -1.05
C PHE A 189 -17.00 -6.34 -0.68
N PHE A 190 -17.79 -7.02 0.15
CA PHE A 190 -17.49 -8.39 0.55
C PHE A 190 -17.56 -9.38 -0.62
N GLU A 191 -18.49 -9.21 -1.56
CA GLU A 191 -18.54 -10.00 -2.80
C GLU A 191 -17.27 -9.84 -3.64
N LEU A 192 -16.73 -8.62 -3.70
CA LEU A 192 -15.54 -8.31 -4.47
C LEU A 192 -14.25 -8.80 -3.79
N TYR A 193 -14.14 -8.59 -2.48
CA TYR A 193 -12.88 -8.84 -1.76
C TYR A 193 -12.83 -10.20 -1.04
N SER A 194 -13.95 -10.83 -0.72
CA SER A 194 -13.95 -12.15 -0.10
C SER A 194 -13.37 -13.20 -1.06
N LYS A 195 -12.52 -14.07 -0.53
CA LYS A 195 -12.02 -15.27 -1.21
C LYS A 195 -12.89 -16.48 -1.01
N ASP A 196 -13.99 -16.36 -0.25
CA ASP A 196 -14.91 -17.48 -0.03
C ASP A 196 -15.49 -17.95 -1.36
N PRO A 197 -15.40 -19.25 -1.67
CA PRO A 197 -15.94 -19.80 -2.91
C PRO A 197 -17.47 -19.73 -2.93
N ASP A 198 -18.11 -19.85 -1.79
CA ASP A 198 -19.55 -19.73 -1.62
C ASP A 198 -19.94 -18.35 -1.07
N LYS A 199 -20.50 -17.51 -1.93
CA LYS A 199 -20.97 -16.18 -1.57
C LYS A 199 -22.28 -16.17 -0.76
N SER A 200 -22.97 -17.30 -0.64
CA SER A 200 -24.17 -17.43 0.21
C SER A 200 -23.85 -17.27 1.70
N LEU A 201 -22.57 -17.42 2.08
CA LEU A 201 -22.09 -17.12 3.44
C LEU A 201 -22.16 -15.63 3.80
N LEU A 202 -22.25 -14.74 2.82
CA LEU A 202 -22.35 -13.29 3.00
C LEU A 202 -23.81 -12.86 3.28
N THR A 203 -24.41 -13.43 4.33
CA THR A 203 -25.78 -13.09 4.76
C THR A 203 -25.85 -11.68 5.34
N ASP A 204 -27.05 -11.07 5.42
CA ASP A 204 -27.22 -9.76 6.06
C ASP A 204 -26.80 -9.80 7.54
N ASP A 205 -27.11 -10.87 8.26
CA ASP A 205 -26.69 -11.05 9.65
C ASP A 205 -25.17 -11.10 9.78
N PHE A 206 -24.48 -11.82 8.86
CA PHE A 206 -23.02 -11.82 8.82
C PHE A 206 -22.47 -10.42 8.60
N LEU A 207 -22.98 -9.69 7.60
CA LEU A 207 -22.53 -8.33 7.30
C LEU A 207 -22.78 -7.40 8.50
N GLN A 208 -23.98 -7.40 9.07
CA GLN A 208 -24.32 -6.58 10.23
C GLN A 208 -23.44 -6.89 11.45
N SER A 209 -23.08 -8.17 11.65
CA SER A 209 -22.17 -8.57 12.74
C SER A 209 -20.75 -7.99 12.61
N LYS A 210 -20.33 -7.57 11.40
CA LYS A 210 -19.01 -7.00 11.10
C LYS A 210 -19.00 -5.49 11.11
N LEU A 211 -20.15 -4.84 10.98
CA LEU A 211 -20.25 -3.41 10.74
C LEU A 211 -20.59 -2.65 12.02
N ALA A 212 -19.96 -1.49 12.17
CA ALA A 212 -20.29 -0.51 13.19
C ALA A 212 -21.09 0.65 12.57
N ASN A 213 -22.03 1.20 13.34
CA ASN A 213 -22.71 2.45 12.98
C ASN A 213 -21.81 3.64 13.33
N THR A 214 -21.60 4.54 12.38
CA THR A 214 -20.72 5.72 12.57
C THR A 214 -21.46 6.95 13.05
N GLY A 215 -22.79 7.01 12.86
CA GLY A 215 -23.60 8.21 13.06
C GLY A 215 -23.40 9.30 11.97
N ARG A 216 -22.58 9.04 10.94
CA ARG A 216 -22.33 9.97 9.82
C ARG A 216 -23.36 9.75 8.71
N GLU A 217 -23.78 10.82 8.05
CA GLU A 217 -24.72 10.75 6.92
C GLU A 217 -24.07 10.21 5.64
N ASP A 218 -22.79 10.60 5.39
CA ASP A 218 -22.06 10.20 4.18
C ASP A 218 -21.62 8.73 4.22
N PHE A 219 -21.25 8.23 5.40
CA PHE A 219 -20.83 6.84 5.63
C PHE A 219 -21.47 6.31 6.91
N PRO A 220 -22.75 5.93 6.89
CA PRO A 220 -23.44 5.46 8.10
C PRO A 220 -22.89 4.14 8.67
N LEU A 221 -22.21 3.35 7.84
CA LEU A 221 -21.67 2.05 8.23
C LEU A 221 -20.15 2.02 8.04
N TYR A 222 -19.47 1.30 8.92
CA TYR A 222 -18.02 1.14 8.90
C TYR A 222 -17.61 -0.28 9.27
N LEU A 223 -16.71 -0.88 8.50
CA LEU A 223 -16.02 -2.13 8.83
C LEU A 223 -14.72 -1.79 9.55
N PRO A 224 -14.64 -1.89 10.89
CA PRO A 224 -13.38 -1.68 11.60
C PRO A 224 -12.36 -2.74 11.19
N GLN A 225 -11.12 -2.32 10.92
CA GLN A 225 -10.09 -3.25 10.52
C GLN A 225 -8.71 -2.81 10.99
N GLN A 226 -8.19 -3.50 12.00
CA GLN A 226 -6.81 -3.36 12.42
C GLN A 226 -5.90 -4.12 11.44
N LYS A 227 -5.09 -3.39 10.69
CA LYS A 227 -4.16 -3.95 9.73
C LYS A 227 -2.80 -4.15 10.38
N GLN A 228 -2.42 -5.41 10.56
CA GLN A 228 -1.10 -5.77 11.04
C GLN A 228 -0.10 -5.74 9.89
N LEU A 229 0.97 -4.98 10.05
CA LEU A 229 2.02 -4.85 9.06
C LEU A 229 3.39 -4.74 9.72
N ALA A 230 4.44 -4.92 8.96
CA ALA A 230 5.79 -4.60 9.36
C ALA A 230 6.31 -3.42 8.53
N PHE A 231 7.02 -2.53 9.19
CA PHE A 231 7.85 -1.49 8.60
C PHE A 231 9.31 -1.94 8.70
N LEU A 232 10.02 -1.89 7.57
CA LEU A 232 11.44 -2.14 7.49
C LEU A 232 12.12 -0.96 6.82
N HIS A 233 13.28 -0.58 7.35
CA HIS A 233 14.16 0.43 6.79
C HIS A 233 15.60 -0.06 6.78
N PHE A 234 16.28 0.07 5.65
CA PHE A 234 17.70 -0.27 5.48
C PHE A 234 18.33 0.60 4.40
N SER A 235 19.67 0.65 4.40
CA SER A 235 20.41 1.40 3.38
C SER A 235 20.68 0.55 2.15
N VAL A 236 20.57 1.15 0.97
CA VAL A 236 20.94 0.49 -0.28
C VAL A 236 22.42 0.06 -0.32
N LYS A 237 23.27 0.73 0.47
CA LYS A 237 24.72 0.41 0.58
C LYS A 237 24.98 -0.97 1.19
N ASP A 238 24.04 -1.44 2.02
CA ASP A 238 24.15 -2.73 2.69
C ASP A 238 23.66 -3.90 1.81
N ILE A 239 23.06 -3.61 0.66
CA ILE A 239 22.62 -4.62 -0.30
C ILE A 239 23.84 -5.14 -1.07
N PRO A 240 24.13 -6.45 -1.07
CA PRO A 240 25.26 -7.02 -1.81
C PRO A 240 25.08 -6.83 -3.33
N ASP A 241 26.21 -6.89 -4.08
CA ASP A 241 26.20 -6.71 -5.53
C ASP A 241 25.56 -7.90 -6.28
N HIS A 242 25.59 -9.09 -5.69
CA HIS A 242 24.95 -10.29 -6.22
C HIS A 242 23.84 -10.74 -5.28
N ILE A 243 22.62 -10.78 -5.79
CA ILE A 243 21.44 -11.27 -5.10
C ILE A 243 20.92 -12.46 -5.93
N ASP A 244 21.35 -13.66 -5.58
CA ASP A 244 20.97 -14.91 -6.26
C ASP A 244 19.50 -15.29 -5.98
#